data_5d469d7db7f06ae399c069f1aed953ac
#
_entry.id   5d469d7db7f06ae399c069f1aed953ac
#
_cell.length_a   1.000
_cell.length_b   1.000
_cell.length_c   1.000
_cell.angle_alpha   90.00
_cell.angle_beta   90.00
_cell.angle_gamma   90.00
#
_symmetry.space_group_name_H-M   'P 1'
#
loop_
_entity.id
_entity.type
_entity.pdbx_description
1 polymer ?
#
loop_
_entity_poly.entity_id
_entity_poly.type
_entity_poly.pdbx_seq_one_letter_code
_entity_poly.pdbx_strand_id
1 'polypeptide(L)' 'MDNNTQKKIKELRESTGMNRKQFCEFFGISYRTVTEWERDNRHAPEYVLRLLEYYIKGEGLDKADKRQ' A
#
# COMPACT_ATOMS: atom_id res chain seq x y z
N MET A 1 -6.89 11.18 -13.75
CA MET A 1 -7.20 10.60 -13.06
C MET A 1 -6.63 9.45 -12.82
N ASP A 2 -6.11 9.02 -13.45
CA ASP A 2 -5.59 7.92 -13.34
C ASP A 2 -4.43 7.79 -12.54
N ASN A 3 -3.73 8.72 -12.16
CA ASN A 3 -2.59 8.57 -11.37
C ASN A 3 -2.90 8.36 -9.96
N ASN A 4 -4.13 8.29 -9.59
CA ASN A 4 -4.52 8.05 -8.25
C ASN A 4 -4.09 6.71 -7.72
N THR A 5 -3.94 5.71 -8.58
CA THR A 5 -3.51 4.40 -8.15
C THR A 5 -2.13 4.45 -7.53
N GLN A 6 -1.22 5.14 -8.18
CA GLN A 6 0.13 5.27 -7.69
C GLN A 6 0.15 5.94 -6.33
N LYS A 7 -0.57 7.04 -6.21
CA LYS A 7 -0.58 7.78 -5.02
C LYS A 7 -1.23 7.00 -3.91
N LYS A 8 -2.31 6.31 -4.21
CA LYS A 8 -3.04 5.58 -3.22
C LYS A 8 -2.23 4.43 -2.64
N ILE A 9 -1.52 3.69 -3.48
CA ILE A 9 -0.74 2.58 -2.97
C ILE A 9 0.37 3.09 -2.05
N LYS A 10 0.98 4.18 -2.41
CA LYS A 10 2.03 4.74 -1.59
C LYS A 10 1.48 5.26 -0.26
N GLU A 11 0.33 5.91 -0.30
CA GLU A 11 -0.28 6.41 0.91
C GLU A 11 -0.68 5.29 1.85
N LEU A 12 -1.21 4.21 1.30
CA LEU A 12 -1.57 3.08 2.14
C LEU A 12 -0.35 2.50 2.82
N ARG A 13 0.74 2.35 2.08
CA ARG A 13 1.95 1.82 2.67
C ARG A 13 2.48 2.76 3.75
N GLU A 14 2.52 4.04 3.46
CA GLU A 14 3.07 5.00 4.41
C GLU A 14 2.22 5.08 5.67
N SER A 15 0.93 4.88 5.54
CA SER A 15 0.07 4.94 6.70
C SER A 15 0.36 3.81 7.69
N THR A 16 0.96 2.72 7.23
CA THR A 16 1.27 1.61 8.12
C THR A 16 2.64 1.77 8.78
N GLY A 17 3.42 2.74 8.34
CA GLY A 17 4.76 2.90 8.86
C GLY A 17 5.76 1.90 8.33
N MET A 18 5.36 1.06 7.39
CA MET A 18 6.27 0.05 6.85
C MET A 18 7.03 0.61 5.67
N ASN A 19 8.28 0.16 5.51
CA ASN A 19 8.98 0.52 4.29
C ASN A 19 8.52 -0.47 3.21
N ARG A 20 9.00 -0.28 2.00
CA ARG A 20 8.51 -1.10 0.87
C ARG A 20 8.79 -2.57 1.08
N LYS A 21 9.96 -2.90 1.57
CA LYS A 21 10.30 -4.28 1.77
C LYS A 21 9.42 -4.93 2.82
N GLN A 22 9.19 -4.24 3.93
CA GLN A 22 8.34 -4.76 4.98
C GLN A 22 6.92 -4.95 4.50
N PHE A 23 6.43 -3.99 3.74
CA PHE A 23 5.09 -4.04 3.22
C PHE A 23 4.91 -5.25 2.30
N CYS A 24 5.89 -5.47 1.44
CA CYS A 24 5.83 -6.60 0.53
C CYS A 24 5.83 -7.91 1.26
N GLU A 25 6.66 -8.03 2.27
CA GLU A 25 6.72 -9.27 3.03
C GLU A 25 5.44 -9.49 3.81
N PHE A 26 4.91 -8.44 4.36
CA PHE A 26 3.70 -8.56 5.17
C PHE A 26 2.51 -9.01 4.34
N PHE A 27 2.35 -8.45 3.16
CA PHE A 27 1.20 -8.78 2.33
C PHE A 27 1.45 -9.87 1.29
N GLY A 28 2.67 -10.35 1.21
CA GLY A 28 2.98 -11.40 0.24
C GLY A 28 2.99 -10.93 -1.19
N ILE A 29 3.36 -9.67 -1.43
CA ILE A 29 3.43 -9.12 -2.77
C ILE A 29 4.88 -8.93 -3.12
N SER A 30 5.26 -9.21 -4.35
CA SER A 30 6.67 -9.08 -4.72
C SER A 30 7.11 -7.63 -4.65
N TYR A 31 8.36 -7.43 -4.24
CA TYR A 31 8.93 -6.11 -4.12
C TYR A 31 8.87 -5.38 -5.45
N ARG A 32 9.13 -6.10 -6.52
CA ARG A 32 9.12 -5.52 -7.83
C ARG A 32 7.73 -5.00 -8.19
N THR A 33 6.71 -5.77 -7.86
CA THR A 33 5.35 -5.36 -8.15
C THR A 33 4.98 -4.07 -7.44
N VAL A 34 5.27 -3.99 -6.16
CA VAL A 34 4.94 -2.78 -5.41
C VAL A 34 5.76 -1.62 -5.94
N THR A 35 7.02 -1.86 -6.28
CA THR A 35 7.85 -0.80 -6.82
C THR A 35 7.27 -0.25 -8.11
N GLU A 36 6.80 -1.14 -8.97
CA GLU A 36 6.24 -0.67 -10.23
C GLU A 36 4.94 0.09 -10.03
N TRP A 37 4.16 -0.31 -9.06
CA TRP A 37 2.94 0.41 -8.76
C TRP A 37 3.26 1.81 -8.24
N GLU A 38 4.25 1.93 -7.36
CA GLU A 38 4.60 3.22 -6.78
C GLU A 38 5.32 4.12 -7.75
N ARG A 39 5.96 3.55 -8.75
CA ARG A 39 6.65 4.35 -9.75
C ARG A 39 5.77 4.64 -10.96
N ASP A 40 4.53 4.20 -10.87
CA ASP A 40 3.55 4.43 -11.94
C ASP A 40 3.92 3.75 -13.24
N ASN A 41 4.73 2.68 -13.18
CA ASN A 41 5.03 1.89 -14.36
C ASN A 41 3.87 0.94 -14.64
N ARG A 42 3.14 0.56 -13.61
CA ARG A 42 1.97 -0.27 -13.74
C ARG A 42 0.97 0.19 -12.73
N HIS A 43 -0.30 -0.02 -13.01
CA HIS A 43 -1.35 0.39 -12.10
C HIS A 43 -1.83 -0.81 -11.29
N ALA A 44 -1.92 -0.66 -9.99
CA ALA A 44 -2.48 -1.72 -9.17
C ALA A 44 -3.97 -1.83 -9.49
N PRO A 45 -4.50 -3.04 -9.55
CA PRO A 45 -5.93 -3.19 -9.77
C PRO A 45 -6.70 -2.53 -8.65
N GLU A 46 -7.83 -1.98 -8.98
CA GLU A 46 -8.61 -1.27 -7.99
C GLU A 46 -9.02 -2.16 -6.84
N TYR A 47 -9.35 -3.41 -7.11
CA TYR A 47 -9.79 -4.30 -6.06
C TYR A 47 -8.64 -4.59 -5.08
N VAL A 48 -7.41 -4.54 -5.56
CA VAL A 48 -6.27 -4.74 -4.66
C VAL A 48 -6.17 -3.57 -3.69
N LEU A 49 -6.37 -2.37 -4.21
CA LEU A 49 -6.32 -1.19 -3.35
C LEU A 49 -7.42 -1.24 -2.30
N ARG A 50 -8.59 -1.69 -2.68
CA ARG A 50 -9.67 -1.80 -1.76
C ARG A 50 -9.40 -2.82 -0.70
N LEU A 51 -8.88 -3.98 -1.08
CA LEU A 51 -8.57 -5.02 -0.13
C LEU A 51 -7.48 -4.58 0.83
N LEU A 52 -6.46 -3.90 0.32
CA LEU A 52 -5.40 -3.41 1.18
C LEU A 52 -5.95 -2.38 2.17
N GLU A 53 -6.79 -1.52 1.70
CA GLU A 53 -7.36 -0.51 2.55
C GLU A 53 -8.22 -1.13 3.65
N TYR A 54 -9.06 -2.08 3.30
CA TYR A 54 -9.89 -2.78 4.26
C TYR A 54 -9.04 -3.49 5.30
N TYR A 55 -8.00 -4.16 4.85
CA TYR A 55 -7.16 -4.91 5.76
C TYR A 55 -6.41 -3.97 6.69
N ILE A 56 -5.84 -2.92 6.15
CA ILE A 56 -5.08 -1.96 6.94
C ILE A 56 -5.97 -1.31 7.99
N LYS A 57 -7.13 -0.88 7.60
CA LYS A 57 -8.02 -0.22 8.54
C LYS A 57 -8.65 -1.20 9.49
N GLY A 58 -8.96 -2.37 9.01
CA GLY A 58 -9.57 -3.39 9.86
C GLY A 58 -8.64 -3.87 10.95
N GLU A 59 -7.35 -3.98 10.65
CA GLU A 59 -6.38 -4.42 11.63
C GLU A 59 -5.78 -3.25 12.39
N GLY A 60 -6.17 -2.04 12.07
CA GLY A 60 -5.63 -0.89 12.76
C GLY A 60 -4.20 -0.59 12.43
N LEU A 61 -3.71 -1.07 11.30
CA LEU A 61 -2.31 -0.86 10.94
C LEU A 61 -2.00 0.61 10.71
N ASP A 62 -2.98 1.36 10.23
CA ASP A 62 -2.77 2.76 9.97
C ASP A 62 -2.76 3.57 11.26
N LYS A 63 -3.18 2.99 12.37
CA LYS A 63 -3.16 3.71 13.59
C LYS A 63 -1.85 3.61 14.31
N ALA A 64 -1.06 2.66 13.93
CA ALA A 64 0.22 2.49 14.54
C ALA A 64 1.04 3.71 14.44
N ASP A 65 0.83 4.46 13.41
CA ASP A 65 1.59 5.53 13.18
C ASP A 65 1.16 6.69 13.92
N LYS A 66 0.04 6.70 14.40
CA LYS A 66 -0.35 7.76 15.08
C LYS A 66 0.01 7.73 16.42
N ARG A 67 0.44 7.26 16.93
CA ARG A 67 0.82 7.25 18.11
C ARG A 67 1.10 8.00 18.68
N GLN A 68 0.56 8.34 18.61
CA GLN A 68 0.58 9.10 19.02
C GLN A 68 0.56 9.30 19.40
#